data_7a5cd425a5f7681dd42fc18aab04b71a
#
_entry.id   7a5cd425a5f7681dd42fc18aab04b71a
#
_cell.length_a   1.000
_cell.length_b   1.000
_cell.length_c   1.000
_cell.angle_alpha   90.00
_cell.angle_beta   90.00
_cell.angle_gamma   90.00
#
_symmetry.space_group_name_H-M   'P 1'
#
loop_
_entity.id
_entity.type
_entity.pdbx_description
1 polymer ?
#
loop_
_entity_poly.entity_id
_entity_poly.type
_entity_poly.pdbx_seq_one_letter_code
_entity_poly.pdbx_strand_id
1 'polypeptide(L)'
;MVGLPNEVHPGLISEVVPLAVAPPDALFHYIHHVQISLVEESTAKLSQFLQAGKLDLVIDNCILDNQIFEHYTYQKEQLLLAVPKNYSINTRLQEYQIPIEEIRNGQFRSSHIPSVPLNKFENEPFIILRSDNDTGKRALTICQENHFSPSVVFRLDQQMTAYNIACLGMGITFIGDLLLSRVPTNSELVFYKLPGQSSKRTVFFYWKKGRYISRAMEEFLKLPFS
;
A
#
# COMPACT_ATOMS: atom_id res chain seq x y z
N MET A 1 -23.11 29.64 -19.19
CA MET A 1 -22.78 28.84 -17.99
C MET A 1 -22.17 27.54 -18.48
N VAL A 2 -20.86 27.45 -18.46
CA VAL A 2 -20.16 26.17 -18.73
C VAL A 2 -20.32 25.36 -17.48
N GLY A 3 -21.05 24.22 -17.56
CA GLY A 3 -21.19 23.31 -16.43
C GLY A 3 -19.82 22.82 -16.01
N LEU A 4 -19.50 22.94 -14.74
CA LEU A 4 -18.30 22.33 -14.15
C LEU A 4 -18.39 20.82 -14.35
N PRO A 5 -17.32 20.16 -14.79
CA PRO A 5 -17.34 18.71 -14.91
C PRO A 5 -17.56 18.08 -13.52
N ASN A 6 -18.66 17.34 -13.39
CA ASN A 6 -19.02 16.61 -12.18
C ASN A 6 -18.29 15.26 -12.06
N GLU A 7 -17.22 15.07 -12.84
CA GLU A 7 -16.47 13.83 -12.90
C GLU A 7 -15.04 14.04 -12.43
N VAL A 8 -14.55 13.11 -11.63
CA VAL A 8 -13.13 12.99 -11.23
C VAL A 8 -12.64 11.63 -11.67
N HIS A 9 -11.53 11.60 -12.37
CA HIS A 9 -10.88 10.38 -12.85
C HIS A 9 -9.55 10.15 -12.08
N PRO A 10 -9.58 9.57 -10.88
CA PRO A 10 -8.37 9.19 -10.17
C PRO A 10 -7.75 7.92 -10.77
N GLY A 11 -6.44 7.93 -10.91
CA GLY A 11 -5.65 6.75 -11.19
C GLY A 11 -5.01 6.23 -9.91
N LEU A 12 -5.01 4.92 -9.73
CA LEU A 12 -4.48 4.26 -8.55
C LEU A 12 -3.51 3.16 -8.96
N ILE A 13 -2.48 2.95 -8.17
CA ILE A 13 -1.71 1.71 -8.23
C ILE A 13 -2.48 0.60 -7.48
N SER A 14 -2.29 -0.65 -7.90
CA SER A 14 -2.98 -1.81 -7.32
C SER A 14 -2.82 -1.95 -5.80
N GLU A 15 -1.73 -1.43 -5.26
CA GLU A 15 -1.44 -1.46 -3.83
C GLU A 15 -2.25 -0.45 -3.02
N VAL A 16 -2.73 0.60 -3.66
CA VAL A 16 -3.42 1.72 -3.01
C VAL A 16 -4.93 1.67 -3.21
N VAL A 17 -5.43 0.85 -4.14
CA VAL A 17 -6.87 0.69 -4.39
C VAL A 17 -7.68 0.43 -3.11
N PRO A 18 -7.27 -0.45 -2.18
CA PRO A 18 -7.98 -0.63 -0.93
C PRO A 18 -8.00 0.61 -0.03
N LEU A 19 -7.07 1.55 -0.24
CA LEU A 19 -6.95 2.79 0.53
C LEU A 19 -7.85 3.89 0.01
N ALA A 20 -8.09 3.90 -1.30
CA ALA A 20 -8.86 4.95 -1.95
C ALA A 20 -10.37 4.78 -1.80
N VAL A 21 -10.81 3.60 -1.36
CA VAL A 21 -12.22 3.38 -1.03
C VAL A 21 -12.46 3.92 0.38
N ALA A 22 -12.86 5.19 0.47
CA ALA A 22 -13.34 5.76 1.72
C ALA A 22 -14.50 4.89 2.27
N PRO A 23 -14.73 4.89 3.60
CA PRO A 23 -15.88 4.21 4.16
C PRO A 23 -17.14 4.62 3.38
N PRO A 24 -18.03 3.69 3.02
CA PRO A 24 -19.20 3.98 2.19
C PRO A 24 -19.98 5.23 2.64
N ASP A 25 -20.08 5.42 3.95
CA ASP A 25 -20.83 6.53 4.55
C ASP A 25 -20.19 7.90 4.30
N ALA A 26 -18.87 8.01 4.27
CA ALA A 26 -18.18 9.26 3.97
C ALA A 26 -18.24 9.60 2.48
N LEU A 27 -18.10 8.61 1.60
CA LEU A 27 -18.20 8.77 0.15
C LEU A 27 -19.63 9.18 -0.25
N PHE A 28 -20.65 8.50 0.29
CA PHE A 28 -22.05 8.74 -0.08
C PHE A 28 -22.59 10.09 0.39
N HIS A 29 -22.13 10.63 1.51
CA HIS A 29 -22.61 11.93 2.01
C HIS A 29 -22.08 13.14 1.24
N TYR A 30 -20.87 13.06 0.65
CA TYR A 30 -20.23 14.19 -0.02
C TYR A 30 -20.34 14.17 -1.55
N ILE A 31 -20.73 13.04 -2.17
CA ILE A 31 -20.58 12.86 -3.62
C ILE A 31 -21.93 12.68 -4.34
N HIS A 32 -23.04 13.16 -3.79
CA HIS A 32 -24.35 13.02 -4.45
C HIS A 32 -24.42 13.56 -5.90
N HIS A 33 -23.38 14.25 -6.37
CA HIS A 33 -23.33 14.86 -7.71
C HIS A 33 -21.99 14.71 -8.42
N VAL A 34 -21.06 13.89 -7.93
CA VAL A 34 -19.74 13.64 -8.56
C VAL A 34 -19.60 12.18 -8.91
N GLN A 35 -19.38 11.90 -10.19
CA GLN A 35 -19.06 10.55 -10.66
C GLN A 35 -17.55 10.31 -10.49
N ILE A 36 -17.17 9.22 -9.82
CA ILE A 36 -15.78 8.80 -9.68
C ILE A 36 -15.53 7.59 -10.57
N SER A 37 -14.54 7.71 -11.46
CA SER A 37 -14.08 6.62 -12.31
C SER A 37 -12.68 6.21 -11.88
N LEU A 38 -12.52 5.01 -11.32
CA LEU A 38 -11.25 4.49 -10.84
C LEU A 38 -10.51 3.72 -11.95
N VAL A 39 -9.22 3.99 -12.10
CA VAL A 39 -8.33 3.30 -13.03
C VAL A 39 -7.17 2.71 -12.25
N GLU A 40 -6.99 1.40 -12.33
CA GLU A 40 -5.88 0.67 -11.71
C GLU A 40 -4.87 0.27 -12.78
N GLU A 41 -3.62 0.75 -12.65
CA GLU A 41 -2.55 0.51 -13.61
C GLU A 41 -1.17 0.65 -12.93
N SER A 42 -0.11 0.31 -13.66
CA SER A 42 1.27 0.55 -13.20
C SER A 42 1.58 2.04 -13.06
N THR A 43 2.48 2.41 -12.14
CA THR A 43 2.96 3.80 -11.97
C THR A 43 3.32 4.48 -13.29
N ALA A 44 4.01 3.76 -14.20
CA ALA A 44 4.42 4.30 -15.48
C ALA A 44 3.22 4.70 -16.37
N LYS A 45 2.20 3.85 -16.45
CA LYS A 45 0.97 4.15 -17.21
C LYS A 45 0.15 5.26 -16.55
N LEU A 46 0.00 5.21 -15.22
CA LEU A 46 -0.71 6.26 -14.48
C LEU A 46 -0.07 7.63 -14.68
N SER A 47 1.26 7.69 -14.61
CA SER A 47 2.03 8.92 -14.88
C SER A 47 1.78 9.45 -16.30
N GLN A 48 1.79 8.57 -17.33
CA GLN A 48 1.47 8.94 -18.70
C GLN A 48 0.03 9.45 -18.85
N PHE A 49 -0.94 8.79 -18.22
CA PHE A 49 -2.34 9.19 -18.27
C PHE A 49 -2.58 10.52 -17.57
N LEU A 50 -1.92 10.73 -16.42
CA LEU A 50 -1.98 12.00 -15.69
C LEU A 50 -1.37 13.15 -16.51
N GLN A 51 -0.21 12.92 -17.12
CA GLN A 51 0.45 13.90 -18.00
C GLN A 51 -0.40 14.24 -19.22
N ALA A 52 -1.06 13.24 -19.81
CA ALA A 52 -1.95 13.41 -20.96
C ALA A 52 -3.32 14.02 -20.57
N GLY A 53 -3.61 14.23 -19.28
CA GLY A 53 -4.88 14.76 -18.79
C GLY A 53 -6.05 13.77 -18.88
N LYS A 54 -5.78 12.48 -19.05
CA LYS A 54 -6.79 11.40 -19.01
C LYS A 54 -7.21 11.05 -17.58
N LEU A 55 -6.37 11.36 -16.60
CA LEU A 55 -6.64 11.25 -15.18
C LEU A 55 -6.55 12.63 -14.55
N ASP A 56 -7.32 12.84 -13.51
CA ASP A 56 -7.34 14.06 -12.73
C ASP A 56 -6.37 13.98 -11.55
N LEU A 57 -6.36 12.83 -10.87
CA LEU A 57 -5.53 12.52 -9.72
C LEU A 57 -4.90 11.15 -9.89
N VAL A 58 -3.73 10.96 -9.30
CA VAL A 58 -3.09 9.65 -9.12
C VAL A 58 -2.71 9.50 -7.65
N ILE A 59 -2.98 8.33 -7.08
CA ILE A 59 -2.49 7.94 -5.77
C ILE A 59 -1.36 6.93 -5.97
N ASP A 60 -0.18 7.28 -5.52
CA ASP A 60 1.02 6.45 -5.73
C ASP A 60 1.99 6.58 -4.56
N ASN A 61 2.80 5.55 -4.34
CA ASN A 61 3.90 5.55 -3.37
C ASN A 61 5.28 5.77 -4.02
N CYS A 62 5.35 5.87 -5.33
CA CYS A 62 6.55 6.24 -6.07
C CYS A 62 6.68 7.77 -6.19
N ILE A 63 7.91 8.25 -6.20
CA ILE A 63 8.19 9.69 -6.44
C ILE A 63 8.11 9.94 -7.94
N LEU A 64 7.13 10.77 -8.35
CA LEU A 64 6.99 11.24 -9.73
C LEU A 64 7.79 12.55 -9.94
N ASP A 65 8.01 12.91 -11.20
CA ASP A 65 8.78 14.09 -11.58
C ASP A 65 8.10 15.40 -11.14
N ASN A 66 8.69 16.11 -10.20
CA ASN A 66 8.20 17.37 -9.66
C ASN A 66 8.23 18.54 -10.67
N GLN A 67 8.86 18.38 -11.82
CA GLN A 67 8.79 19.38 -12.90
C GLN A 67 7.45 19.28 -13.64
N ILE A 68 6.86 18.09 -13.68
CA ILE A 68 5.62 17.78 -14.42
C ILE A 68 4.42 17.73 -13.48
N PHE A 69 4.61 17.22 -12.26
CA PHE A 69 3.53 16.94 -11.32
C PHE A 69 3.69 17.73 -10.03
N GLU A 70 2.56 18.14 -9.48
CA GLU A 70 2.41 18.59 -8.10
C GLU A 70 1.90 17.44 -7.25
N HIS A 71 2.17 17.47 -5.96
CA HIS A 71 1.73 16.42 -5.06
C HIS A 71 1.36 16.93 -3.67
N TYR A 72 0.55 16.14 -3.01
CA TYR A 72 0.21 16.27 -1.60
C TYR A 72 0.52 14.97 -0.90
N THR A 73 1.20 15.03 0.25
CA THR A 73 1.46 13.86 1.09
C THR A 73 0.14 13.38 1.70
N TYR A 74 -0.25 12.17 1.29
CA TYR A 74 -1.44 11.54 1.83
C TYR A 74 -1.15 10.90 3.18
N GLN A 75 -0.30 9.88 3.22
CA GLN A 75 -0.05 9.13 4.43
C GLN A 75 1.31 8.42 4.40
N LYS A 76 1.91 8.23 5.59
CA LYS A 76 3.08 7.36 5.74
C LYS A 76 2.63 5.92 5.86
N GLU A 77 3.33 5.04 5.18
CA GLU A 77 3.10 3.60 5.20
C GLU A 77 4.37 2.86 5.60
N GLN A 78 4.21 1.74 6.28
CA GLN A 78 5.31 0.84 6.61
C GLN A 78 4.96 -0.58 6.21
N LEU A 79 5.89 -1.24 5.50
CA LEU A 79 5.77 -2.66 5.20
C LEU A 79 6.03 -3.48 6.46
N LEU A 80 5.25 -4.53 6.60
CA LEU A 80 5.33 -5.57 7.61
C LEU A 80 5.55 -6.92 6.94
N LEU A 81 6.04 -7.89 7.69
CA LEU A 81 6.08 -9.27 7.26
C LEU A 81 4.82 -9.99 7.76
N ALA A 82 4.05 -10.57 6.86
CA ALA A 82 2.89 -11.39 7.17
C ALA A 82 3.26 -12.86 7.00
N VAL A 83 3.19 -13.62 8.08
CA VAL A 83 3.63 -15.02 8.17
C VAL A 83 2.43 -15.90 8.49
N PRO A 84 2.19 -17.00 7.78
CA PRO A 84 1.12 -17.94 8.11
C PRO A 84 1.26 -18.45 9.55
N LYS A 85 0.14 -18.44 10.28
CA LYS A 85 0.12 -18.79 11.71
C LYS A 85 0.64 -20.19 12.02
N ASN A 86 0.41 -21.12 11.11
CA ASN A 86 0.82 -22.53 11.23
C ASN A 86 2.32 -22.77 11.03
N TYR A 87 3.10 -21.73 10.68
CA TYR A 87 4.54 -21.88 10.51
C TYR A 87 5.25 -22.01 11.85
N SER A 88 6.08 -23.05 12.01
CA SER A 88 6.78 -23.37 13.26
C SER A 88 7.74 -22.27 13.72
N ILE A 89 8.23 -21.45 12.79
CA ILE A 89 9.10 -20.31 13.07
C ILE A 89 8.45 -19.31 14.03
N ASN A 90 7.12 -19.16 13.99
CA ASN A 90 6.38 -18.25 14.86
C ASN A 90 6.57 -18.56 16.35
N THR A 91 6.75 -19.83 16.71
CA THR A 91 7.00 -20.23 18.10
C THR A 91 8.33 -19.71 18.65
N ARG A 92 9.34 -19.55 17.78
CA ARG A 92 10.69 -19.06 18.15
C ARG A 92 10.78 -17.53 18.16
N LEU A 93 9.82 -16.84 17.56
CA LEU A 93 9.85 -15.39 17.34
C LEU A 93 8.67 -14.67 18.02
N GLN A 94 8.11 -15.26 19.08
CA GLN A 94 6.94 -14.70 19.78
C GLN A 94 7.17 -13.28 20.29
N GLU A 95 8.38 -12.96 20.72
CA GLU A 95 8.76 -11.63 21.22
C GLU A 95 8.69 -10.50 20.16
N TYR A 96 8.68 -10.88 18.86
CA TYR A 96 8.61 -9.96 17.74
C TYR A 96 7.22 -9.83 17.12
N GLN A 97 6.26 -10.64 17.56
CA GLN A 97 4.91 -10.66 17.03
C GLN A 97 4.15 -9.39 17.39
N ILE A 98 3.44 -8.85 16.41
CA ILE A 98 2.67 -7.62 16.59
C ILE A 98 1.18 -7.97 16.51
N PRO A 99 0.39 -7.64 17.55
CA PRO A 99 -1.06 -7.74 17.48
C PRO A 99 -1.64 -6.84 16.39
N ILE A 100 -2.66 -7.32 15.68
CA ILE A 100 -3.30 -6.55 14.60
C ILE A 100 -3.81 -5.18 15.07
N GLU A 101 -4.26 -5.08 16.31
CA GLU A 101 -4.75 -3.84 16.89
C GLU A 101 -3.63 -2.79 17.04
N GLU A 102 -2.40 -3.21 17.34
CA GLU A 102 -1.25 -2.30 17.39
C GLU A 102 -0.83 -1.82 16.00
N ILE A 103 -1.10 -2.62 14.96
CA ILE A 103 -0.89 -2.21 13.57
C ILE A 103 -1.93 -1.16 13.20
N ARG A 104 -3.20 -1.41 13.47
CA ARG A 104 -4.32 -0.54 13.13
C ARG A 104 -4.24 0.84 13.78
N ASN A 105 -3.82 0.90 15.04
CA ASN A 105 -3.66 2.16 15.77
C ASN A 105 -2.28 2.79 15.60
N GLY A 106 -1.38 2.19 14.81
CA GLY A 106 -0.04 2.69 14.51
C GLY A 106 1.00 2.55 15.63
N GLN A 107 0.66 1.93 16.76
CA GLN A 107 1.56 1.74 17.90
C GLN A 107 2.79 0.90 17.56
N PHE A 108 2.67 -0.03 16.60
CA PHE A 108 3.78 -0.85 16.14
C PHE A 108 4.98 -0.05 15.59
N ARG A 109 4.77 1.22 15.21
CA ARG A 109 5.84 2.12 14.73
C ARG A 109 6.76 2.61 15.84
N SER A 110 6.37 2.43 17.09
CA SER A 110 7.16 2.79 18.26
C SER A 110 8.53 2.11 18.25
N SER A 111 9.56 2.81 18.75
CA SER A 111 10.91 2.26 18.91
C SER A 111 10.98 1.10 19.94
N HIS A 112 9.99 0.99 20.82
CA HIS A 112 9.92 -0.09 21.82
C HIS A 112 9.54 -1.44 21.20
N ILE A 113 8.91 -1.45 20.02
CA ILE A 113 8.58 -2.69 19.31
C ILE A 113 9.77 -3.09 18.45
N PRO A 114 10.42 -4.22 18.75
CA PRO A 114 11.60 -4.66 18.02
C PRO A 114 11.26 -5.10 16.60
N SER A 115 12.19 -4.85 15.68
CA SER A 115 12.11 -5.43 14.34
C SER A 115 12.59 -6.88 14.36
N VAL A 116 11.92 -7.75 13.62
CA VAL A 116 12.28 -9.16 13.54
C VAL A 116 13.60 -9.35 12.79
N PRO A 117 14.49 -10.27 13.23
CA PRO A 117 15.68 -10.65 12.47
C PRO A 117 15.24 -11.42 11.22
N LEU A 118 15.19 -10.76 10.07
CA LEU A 118 14.55 -11.24 8.85
C LEU A 118 15.25 -12.50 8.27
N ASN A 119 16.55 -12.66 8.50
CA ASN A 119 17.32 -13.84 8.10
C ASN A 119 16.85 -15.15 8.75
N LYS A 120 16.06 -15.09 9.83
CA LYS A 120 15.44 -16.28 10.44
C LYS A 120 14.42 -16.96 9.52
N PHE A 121 13.90 -16.25 8.55
CA PHE A 121 12.91 -16.74 7.58
C PHE A 121 13.54 -17.24 6.26
N GLU A 122 14.86 -17.34 6.16
CA GLU A 122 15.57 -17.68 4.92
C GLU A 122 15.15 -19.01 4.28
N ASN A 123 14.72 -19.99 5.10
CA ASN A 123 14.29 -21.31 4.63
C ASN A 123 12.77 -21.41 4.40
N GLU A 124 12.03 -20.34 4.64
CA GLU A 124 10.58 -20.33 4.46
C GLU A 124 10.19 -19.90 3.03
N PRO A 125 9.05 -20.36 2.50
CA PRO A 125 8.58 -19.94 1.19
C PRO A 125 8.02 -18.51 1.22
N PHE A 126 8.38 -17.72 0.19
CA PHE A 126 7.95 -16.35 0.04
C PHE A 126 7.04 -16.12 -1.17
N ILE A 127 6.05 -15.28 -0.97
CA ILE A 127 5.19 -14.68 -1.99
C ILE A 127 5.68 -13.26 -2.19
N ILE A 128 6.24 -12.94 -3.35
CA ILE A 128 6.82 -11.63 -3.64
C ILE A 128 6.06 -10.99 -4.80
N LEU A 129 5.82 -9.69 -4.73
CA LEU A 129 5.29 -8.97 -5.87
C LEU A 129 6.36 -8.81 -6.96
N ARG A 130 5.95 -8.60 -8.21
CA ARG A 130 6.88 -8.42 -9.32
C ARG A 130 7.75 -7.19 -9.11
N SER A 131 8.91 -7.18 -9.73
CA SER A 131 9.93 -6.12 -9.55
C SER A 131 9.61 -4.79 -10.25
N ASP A 132 8.56 -4.71 -11.06
CA ASP A 132 7.99 -3.47 -11.58
C ASP A 132 7.05 -2.78 -10.59
N ASN A 133 6.68 -3.47 -9.51
CA ASN A 133 5.90 -3.00 -8.39
C ASN A 133 6.83 -2.53 -7.25
N ASP A 134 6.53 -1.39 -6.61
CA ASP A 134 7.35 -0.82 -5.52
C ASP A 134 7.50 -1.76 -4.33
N THR A 135 6.42 -2.42 -3.88
CA THR A 135 6.49 -3.40 -2.78
C THR A 135 7.41 -4.57 -3.13
N GLY A 136 7.35 -5.07 -4.38
CA GLY A 136 8.25 -6.13 -4.84
C GLY A 136 9.71 -5.71 -4.83
N LYS A 137 10.03 -4.50 -5.32
CA LYS A 137 11.39 -3.93 -5.25
C LYS A 137 11.87 -3.80 -3.82
N ARG A 138 11.04 -3.20 -2.94
CA ARG A 138 11.38 -3.00 -1.53
C ARG A 138 11.57 -4.32 -0.80
N ALA A 139 10.72 -5.31 -1.04
CA ALA A 139 10.85 -6.64 -0.45
C ALA A 139 12.22 -7.25 -0.75
N LEU A 140 12.66 -7.21 -2.02
CA LEU A 140 13.97 -7.72 -2.41
C LEU A 140 15.12 -6.91 -1.80
N THR A 141 15.00 -5.58 -1.77
CA THR A 141 15.99 -4.68 -1.13
C THR A 141 16.10 -4.99 0.36
N ILE A 142 14.97 -5.13 1.07
CA ILE A 142 14.94 -5.47 2.50
C ILE A 142 15.62 -6.82 2.75
N CYS A 143 15.37 -7.81 1.89
CA CYS A 143 16.04 -9.11 1.99
C CYS A 143 17.56 -8.97 1.82
N GLN A 144 18.01 -8.22 0.81
CA GLN A 144 19.45 -7.97 0.57
C GLN A 144 20.11 -7.24 1.74
N GLU A 145 19.48 -6.20 2.28
CA GLU A 145 19.96 -5.46 3.47
C GLU A 145 20.07 -6.35 4.70
N ASN A 146 19.31 -7.45 4.76
CA ASN A 146 19.34 -8.44 5.83
C ASN A 146 20.10 -9.72 5.44
N HIS A 147 20.91 -9.65 4.39
CA HIS A 147 21.89 -10.67 3.99
C HIS A 147 21.30 -12.03 3.62
N PHE A 148 20.10 -12.07 3.03
CA PHE A 148 19.54 -13.31 2.51
C PHE A 148 18.76 -13.12 1.21
N SER A 149 18.55 -14.23 0.49
CA SER A 149 17.69 -14.28 -0.70
C SER A 149 16.45 -15.12 -0.40
N PRO A 150 15.23 -14.59 -0.59
CA PRO A 150 14.00 -15.32 -0.28
C PRO A 150 13.80 -16.49 -1.25
N SER A 151 13.31 -17.63 -0.74
CA SER A 151 12.83 -18.74 -1.55
C SER A 151 11.45 -18.41 -2.13
N VAL A 152 11.42 -17.81 -3.34
CA VAL A 152 10.19 -17.30 -3.93
C VAL A 152 9.38 -18.41 -4.59
N VAL A 153 8.20 -18.71 -4.05
CA VAL A 153 7.26 -19.70 -4.59
C VAL A 153 6.20 -19.09 -5.50
N PHE A 154 5.81 -17.83 -5.28
CA PHE A 154 4.88 -17.10 -6.13
C PHE A 154 5.38 -15.68 -6.41
N ARG A 155 5.19 -15.23 -7.67
CA ARG A 155 5.34 -13.84 -8.08
C ARG A 155 4.00 -13.31 -8.56
N LEU A 156 3.51 -12.25 -7.90
CA LEU A 156 2.17 -11.71 -8.09
C LEU A 156 2.23 -10.21 -8.44
N ASP A 157 1.13 -9.68 -8.91
CA ASP A 157 1.02 -8.26 -9.26
C ASP A 157 0.38 -7.44 -8.12
N GLN A 158 -0.51 -8.06 -7.33
CA GLN A 158 -1.33 -7.37 -6.35
C GLN A 158 -1.07 -7.81 -4.92
N GLN A 159 -0.95 -6.85 -4.02
CA GLN A 159 -0.71 -7.08 -2.60
C GLN A 159 -1.88 -7.81 -1.91
N MET A 160 -3.12 -7.50 -2.29
CA MET A 160 -4.31 -8.18 -1.77
C MET A 160 -4.33 -9.66 -2.14
N THR A 161 -3.91 -10.01 -3.35
CA THR A 161 -3.81 -11.41 -3.78
C THR A 161 -2.73 -12.14 -2.99
N ALA A 162 -1.57 -11.49 -2.77
CA ALA A 162 -0.50 -12.05 -1.94
C ALA A 162 -0.96 -12.27 -0.49
N TYR A 163 -1.69 -11.32 0.09
CA TYR A 163 -2.31 -11.44 1.41
C TYR A 163 -3.24 -12.66 1.51
N ASN A 164 -4.17 -12.80 0.57
CA ASN A 164 -5.12 -13.91 0.57
C ASN A 164 -4.44 -15.27 0.44
N ILE A 165 -3.40 -15.38 -0.41
CA ILE A 165 -2.63 -16.63 -0.57
C ILE A 165 -1.82 -16.93 0.70
N ALA A 166 -1.27 -15.91 1.37
CA ALA A 166 -0.60 -16.09 2.66
C ALA A 166 -1.57 -16.56 3.76
N CYS A 167 -2.81 -16.07 3.78
CA CYS A 167 -3.86 -16.57 4.69
C CYS A 167 -4.17 -18.06 4.48
N LEU A 168 -3.96 -18.59 3.28
CA LEU A 168 -4.08 -20.03 2.99
C LEU A 168 -2.85 -20.84 3.41
N GLY A 169 -1.84 -20.22 4.02
CA GLY A 169 -0.65 -20.90 4.50
C GLY A 169 0.40 -21.18 3.42
N MET A 170 0.31 -20.57 2.25
CA MET A 170 1.14 -20.91 1.10
C MET A 170 2.47 -20.13 1.01
N GLY A 171 2.74 -19.22 1.94
CA GLY A 171 4.01 -18.48 1.97
C GLY A 171 3.93 -17.18 2.76
N ILE A 172 5.09 -16.63 3.07
CA ILE A 172 5.29 -15.36 3.76
C ILE A 172 5.21 -14.23 2.73
N THR A 173 4.60 -13.10 3.09
CA THR A 173 4.53 -11.95 2.18
C THR A 173 4.85 -10.63 2.90
N PHE A 174 5.25 -9.64 2.11
CA PHE A 174 5.41 -8.25 2.54
C PHE A 174 4.11 -7.48 2.28
N ILE A 175 3.61 -6.79 3.30
CA ILE A 175 2.31 -6.12 3.23
C ILE A 175 2.37 -4.74 3.90
N GLY A 176 1.69 -3.75 3.32
CA GLY A 176 1.56 -2.43 3.91
C GLY A 176 0.59 -2.42 5.09
N ASP A 177 0.91 -1.66 6.13
CA ASP A 177 0.03 -1.48 7.29
C ASP A 177 -1.28 -0.78 6.93
N LEU A 178 -1.26 0.06 5.90
CA LEU A 178 -2.46 0.72 5.41
C LEU A 178 -3.47 -0.29 4.84
N LEU A 179 -3.01 -1.33 4.14
CA LEU A 179 -3.89 -2.42 3.69
C LEU A 179 -4.44 -3.17 4.90
N LEU A 180 -3.60 -3.52 5.88
CA LEU A 180 -4.02 -4.24 7.09
C LEU A 180 -5.04 -3.46 7.92
N SER A 181 -5.02 -2.14 7.87
CA SER A 181 -6.03 -1.30 8.55
C SER A 181 -7.42 -1.38 7.91
N ARG A 182 -7.51 -1.84 6.64
CA ARG A 182 -8.74 -1.85 5.83
C ARG A 182 -9.35 -3.23 5.62
N VAL A 183 -8.51 -4.28 5.67
CA VAL A 183 -9.02 -5.65 5.52
C VAL A 183 -9.67 -6.15 6.82
N PRO A 184 -10.67 -7.04 6.74
CA PRO A 184 -11.19 -7.71 7.92
C PRO A 184 -10.09 -8.42 8.69
N THR A 185 -10.22 -8.47 10.01
CA THR A 185 -9.27 -9.20 10.87
C THR A 185 -9.23 -10.66 10.47
N ASN A 186 -8.03 -11.17 10.18
CA ASN A 186 -7.81 -12.57 9.86
C ASN A 186 -6.86 -13.18 10.90
N SER A 187 -7.28 -14.27 11.53
CA SER A 187 -6.51 -14.97 12.55
C SER A 187 -5.45 -15.93 11.99
N GLU A 188 -5.36 -16.07 10.66
CA GLU A 188 -4.48 -17.02 9.99
C GLU A 188 -3.05 -16.48 9.77
N LEU A 189 -2.81 -15.21 10.08
CA LEU A 189 -1.51 -14.56 9.91
C LEU A 189 -0.97 -14.03 11.24
N VAL A 190 0.35 -14.04 11.34
CA VAL A 190 1.15 -13.37 12.37
C VAL A 190 1.97 -12.28 11.69
N PHE A 191 2.07 -11.11 12.31
CA PHE A 191 2.73 -9.96 11.75
C PHE A 191 4.01 -9.60 12.50
N TYR A 192 5.01 -9.14 11.75
CA TYR A 192 6.30 -8.73 12.28
C TYR A 192 6.75 -7.40 11.70
N LYS A 193 7.36 -6.57 12.53
CA LYS A 193 7.98 -5.32 12.11
C LYS A 193 9.28 -5.59 11.38
N LEU A 194 9.44 -4.98 10.21
CA LEU A 194 10.64 -5.09 9.40
C LEU A 194 11.71 -4.08 9.83
N PRO A 195 13.00 -4.44 9.76
CA PRO A 195 14.09 -3.51 10.00
C PRO A 195 14.29 -2.54 8.82
N GLY A 196 15.06 -1.48 9.09
CA GLY A 196 15.57 -0.58 8.06
C GLY A 196 14.57 0.48 7.55
N GLN A 197 15.11 1.40 6.75
CA GLN A 197 14.32 2.48 6.15
C GLN A 197 13.58 2.02 4.88
N SER A 198 14.06 0.96 4.23
CA SER A 198 13.45 0.40 3.01
C SER A 198 12.02 -0.12 3.24
N SER A 199 11.68 -0.43 4.52
CA SER A 199 10.31 -0.80 4.91
C SER A 199 9.34 0.39 4.98
N LYS A 200 9.85 1.62 5.00
CA LYS A 200 9.03 2.84 5.17
C LYS A 200 8.86 3.54 3.84
N ARG A 201 7.66 4.02 3.57
CA ARG A 201 7.36 4.81 2.37
C ARG A 201 6.26 5.84 2.66
N THR A 202 6.03 6.72 1.70
CA THR A 202 4.97 7.72 1.75
C THR A 202 4.06 7.51 0.55
N VAL A 203 2.76 7.59 0.75
CA VAL A 203 1.76 7.62 -0.30
C VAL A 203 1.42 9.08 -0.59
N PHE A 204 1.31 9.41 -1.86
CA PHE A 204 1.05 10.76 -2.33
C PHE A 204 -0.18 10.80 -3.23
N PHE A 205 -0.88 11.94 -3.23
CA PHE A 205 -1.75 12.34 -4.30
C PHE A 205 -0.95 13.18 -5.30
N TYR A 206 -1.06 12.88 -6.58
CA TYR A 206 -0.43 13.61 -7.67
C TYR A 206 -1.46 14.18 -8.63
N TRP A 207 -1.18 15.37 -9.14
CA TRP A 207 -1.89 15.97 -10.27
C TRP A 207 -0.92 16.68 -11.19
N LYS A 208 -1.34 16.93 -12.43
CA LYS A 208 -0.50 17.62 -13.41
C LYS A 208 -0.30 19.08 -13.01
N LYS A 209 0.94 19.53 -13.00
CA LYS A 209 1.32 20.91 -12.66
C LYS A 209 0.63 21.92 -13.56
N GLY A 210 0.15 23.01 -12.97
CA GLY A 210 -0.58 24.08 -13.69
C GLY A 210 -1.98 23.69 -14.17
N ARG A 211 -2.48 22.50 -13.81
CA ARG A 211 -3.86 22.13 -14.07
C ARG A 211 -4.79 22.82 -13.07
N TYR A 212 -5.95 23.25 -13.57
CA TYR A 212 -7.03 23.71 -12.69
C TYR A 212 -7.53 22.57 -11.81
N ILE A 213 -7.50 22.79 -10.51
CA ILE A 213 -8.08 21.85 -9.53
C ILE A 213 -9.57 22.19 -9.43
N SER A 214 -10.42 21.26 -9.87
CA SER A 214 -11.87 21.42 -9.77
C SER A 214 -12.32 21.30 -8.31
N ARG A 215 -13.48 21.89 -8.00
CA ARG A 215 -14.09 21.74 -6.68
C ARG A 215 -14.31 20.27 -6.31
N ALA A 216 -14.63 19.42 -7.28
CA ALA A 216 -14.77 17.99 -7.08
C ALA A 216 -13.43 17.32 -6.64
N MET A 217 -12.30 17.73 -7.25
CA MET A 217 -10.96 17.27 -6.81
C MET A 217 -10.64 17.78 -5.41
N GLU A 218 -10.91 19.05 -5.11
CA GLU A 218 -10.67 19.61 -3.77
C GLU A 218 -11.46 18.87 -2.68
N GLU A 219 -12.72 18.57 -2.94
CA GLU A 219 -13.56 17.80 -2.01
C GLU A 219 -13.06 16.35 -1.88
N PHE A 220 -12.64 15.72 -2.98
CA PHE A 220 -12.05 14.39 -2.96
C PHE A 220 -10.77 14.34 -2.09
N LEU A 221 -9.88 15.33 -2.21
CA LEU A 221 -8.66 15.42 -1.41
C LEU A 221 -8.90 15.66 0.09
N LYS A 222 -10.09 16.16 0.46
CA LYS A 222 -10.48 16.37 1.86
C LYS A 222 -11.14 15.15 2.50
N LEU A 223 -11.48 14.13 1.71
CA LEU A 223 -12.14 12.95 2.26
C LEU A 223 -11.27 12.31 3.33
N PRO A 224 -11.83 11.95 4.48
CA PRO A 224 -11.12 11.17 5.50
C PRO A 224 -10.96 9.75 4.99
N PHE A 225 -9.85 9.47 4.34
CA PHE A 225 -9.48 8.10 3.96
C PHE A 225 -8.89 7.31 5.14
N SER A 226 -9.09 7.77 6.36
CA SER A 226 -8.65 7.15 7.63
C SER A 226 -9.74 6.30 8.26
#